data_c2a8ebc12aeb620298e8f98ed6e689df
#
_entry.id   c2a8ebc12aeb620298e8f98ed6e689df
#
_cell.length_a   1.000
_cell.length_b   1.000
_cell.length_c   1.000
_cell.angle_alpha   90.00
_cell.angle_beta   90.00
_cell.angle_gamma   90.00
#
_symmetry.space_group_name_H-M   'P 1'
#
loop_
_entity.id
_entity.type
_entity.pdbx_description
1 polymer ?
#
loop_
_entity_poly.entity_id
_entity_poly.type
_entity_poly.pdbx_seq_one_letter_code
_entity_poly.pdbx_strand_id
1 'polypeptide(L)'
;MASPSANLLVLVGSNFACVKIASRANFASSPDFKTLIEQLRHKGYGHFIVDLSECVLMDSTFLGVLAQFGLKLNAPNGAGQPGIELSNPNTRVTELLENLGALHLFKTLSGELVLPADVTRCTPESIHPTHEQITRTSLEAHQTLMAVNPDNVARFKDVTQFLAEDLQNLQKCKQP
;
A
#
# COMPACT_ATOMS: atom_id res chain seq x y z
N MET A 1 22.41 -2.25 -8.82
CA MET A 1 21.26 -1.64 -9.53
C MET A 1 20.07 -1.60 -8.60
N ALA A 2 19.56 -0.43 -8.32
CA ALA A 2 18.29 -0.33 -7.62
C ALA A 2 17.20 -1.01 -8.48
N SER A 3 16.43 -1.92 -7.89
CA SER A 3 15.25 -2.46 -8.55
C SER A 3 14.34 -1.28 -8.91
N PRO A 4 13.81 -1.21 -10.14
CA PRO A 4 12.89 -0.13 -10.47
C PRO A 4 11.73 -0.15 -9.48
N SER A 5 11.54 0.96 -8.79
CA SER A 5 10.37 1.17 -7.92
C SER A 5 9.11 1.14 -8.77
N ALA A 6 7.98 0.82 -8.14
CA ALA A 6 6.69 0.84 -8.84
C ALA A 6 6.45 2.21 -9.47
N ASN A 7 6.03 2.22 -10.72
CA ASN A 7 5.55 3.43 -11.35
C ASN A 7 4.11 3.67 -10.88
N LEU A 8 3.89 4.79 -10.22
CA LEU A 8 2.59 5.23 -9.75
C LEU A 8 1.99 6.25 -10.73
N LEU A 9 0.75 6.03 -11.10
CA LEU A 9 -0.05 6.95 -11.88
C LEU A 9 -1.36 7.21 -11.16
N VAL A 10 -1.78 8.46 -11.08
CA VAL A 10 -3.01 8.85 -10.40
C VAL A 10 -4.00 9.44 -11.38
N LEU A 11 -5.24 8.97 -11.30
CA LEU A 11 -6.39 9.52 -11.99
C LEU A 11 -7.42 9.93 -10.93
N VAL A 12 -7.70 11.22 -10.81
CA VAL A 12 -8.65 11.74 -9.84
C VAL A 12 -9.94 12.17 -10.51
N GLY A 13 -11.05 11.71 -9.97
CA GLY A 13 -12.38 12.18 -10.32
C GLY A 13 -12.93 13.13 -9.25
N SER A 14 -14.23 13.37 -9.25
CA SER A 14 -14.88 14.28 -8.31
C SER A 14 -14.89 13.77 -6.86
N ASN A 15 -15.00 12.44 -6.66
CA ASN A 15 -15.15 11.81 -5.34
C ASN A 15 -14.30 10.55 -5.14
N PHE A 16 -13.43 10.22 -6.09
CA PHE A 16 -12.55 9.06 -6.00
C PHE A 16 -11.16 9.39 -6.55
N ALA A 17 -10.19 8.58 -6.16
CA ALA A 17 -8.86 8.55 -6.74
C ALA A 17 -8.52 7.12 -7.18
N CYS A 18 -8.10 6.97 -8.44
CA CYS A 18 -7.58 5.72 -8.96
C CYS A 18 -6.06 5.81 -8.98
N VAL A 19 -5.39 4.88 -8.29
CA VAL A 19 -3.93 4.77 -8.25
C VAL A 19 -3.53 3.52 -9.01
N LYS A 20 -2.93 3.70 -10.18
CA LYS A 20 -2.38 2.61 -10.97
C LYS A 20 -0.96 2.30 -10.54
N ILE A 21 -0.70 1.03 -10.29
CA ILE A 21 0.61 0.51 -9.90
C ILE A 21 1.13 -0.36 -11.04
N ALA A 22 2.21 0.09 -11.69
CA ALA A 22 2.85 -0.67 -12.74
C ALA A 22 4.18 -1.28 -12.24
N SER A 23 4.56 -2.41 -12.80
CA SER A 23 5.80 -3.13 -12.49
C SER A 23 5.78 -3.81 -11.10
N ARG A 24 6.77 -3.57 -10.25
CA ARG A 24 6.93 -4.25 -8.96
C ARG A 24 6.57 -3.33 -7.80
N ALA A 25 5.56 -3.73 -7.04
CA ALA A 25 5.18 -3.06 -5.80
C ALA A 25 6.01 -3.65 -4.64
N ASN A 26 7.03 -2.94 -4.19
CA ASN A 26 7.98 -3.44 -3.21
C ASN A 26 8.23 -2.45 -2.05
N PHE A 27 9.04 -2.89 -1.08
CA PHE A 27 9.37 -2.10 0.10
C PHE A 27 9.95 -0.72 -0.24
N ALA A 28 10.72 -0.59 -1.33
CA ALA A 28 11.34 0.68 -1.72
C ALA A 28 10.30 1.70 -2.23
N SER A 29 9.22 1.25 -2.86
CA SER A 29 8.12 2.10 -3.35
C SER A 29 6.99 2.29 -2.33
N SER A 30 7.00 1.54 -1.25
CA SER A 30 5.95 1.58 -0.22
C SER A 30 5.82 2.95 0.45
N PRO A 31 6.89 3.69 0.80
CA PRO A 31 6.76 5.03 1.37
C PRO A 31 6.15 6.04 0.39
N ASP A 32 6.49 5.96 -0.89
CA ASP A 32 5.89 6.81 -1.92
C ASP A 32 4.38 6.56 -2.03
N PHE A 33 3.98 5.30 -2.09
CA PHE A 33 2.57 4.93 -2.13
C PHE A 33 1.82 5.38 -0.88
N LYS A 34 2.39 5.15 0.31
CA LYS A 34 1.82 5.58 1.59
C LYS A 34 1.59 7.09 1.62
N THR A 35 2.62 7.86 1.25
CA THR A 35 2.56 9.33 1.22
C THR A 35 1.50 9.82 0.22
N LEU A 36 1.44 9.21 -0.96
CA LEU A 36 0.46 9.55 -1.97
C LEU A 36 -0.98 9.37 -1.47
N ILE A 37 -1.30 8.21 -0.90
CA ILE A 37 -2.65 7.97 -0.36
C ILE A 37 -2.98 8.95 0.77
N GLU A 38 -2.03 9.21 1.67
CA GLU A 38 -2.22 10.18 2.75
C GLU A 38 -2.48 11.60 2.22
N GLN A 39 -1.74 12.06 1.22
CA GLN A 39 -1.95 13.35 0.58
C GLN A 39 -3.33 13.44 -0.10
N LEU A 40 -3.76 12.39 -0.81
CA LEU A 40 -5.08 12.35 -1.43
C LEU A 40 -6.20 12.37 -0.37
N ARG A 41 -6.01 11.66 0.74
CA ARG A 41 -6.94 11.71 1.87
C ARG A 41 -7.06 13.12 2.47
N HIS A 42 -5.94 13.81 2.64
CA HIS A 42 -5.94 15.21 3.13
C HIS A 42 -6.65 16.16 2.17
N LYS A 43 -6.68 15.83 0.87
CA LYS A 43 -7.46 16.58 -0.14
C LYS A 43 -8.95 16.22 -0.14
N GLY A 44 -9.38 15.30 0.72
CA GLY A 44 -10.78 14.92 0.88
C GLY A 44 -11.23 13.66 0.13
N TYR A 45 -10.32 12.96 -0.56
CA TYR A 45 -10.67 11.69 -1.19
C TYR A 45 -10.83 10.60 -0.13
N GLY A 46 -11.97 9.92 -0.16
CA GLY A 46 -12.28 8.81 0.74
C GLY A 46 -12.49 7.47 0.04
N HIS A 47 -12.62 7.48 -1.29
CA HIS A 47 -12.76 6.29 -2.12
C HIS A 47 -11.56 6.13 -3.03
N PHE A 48 -10.90 4.98 -2.96
CA PHE A 48 -9.71 4.66 -3.73
C PHE A 48 -9.91 3.39 -4.55
N ILE A 49 -9.47 3.45 -5.80
CA ILE A 49 -9.34 2.27 -6.66
C ILE A 49 -7.84 2.08 -6.91
N VAL A 50 -7.31 0.94 -6.49
CA VAL A 50 -5.93 0.57 -6.79
C VAL A 50 -5.93 -0.34 -8.01
N ASP A 51 -5.49 0.18 -9.14
CA ASP A 51 -5.41 -0.57 -10.39
C ASP A 51 -4.10 -1.37 -10.44
N LEU A 52 -4.23 -2.68 -10.36
CA LEU A 52 -3.15 -3.66 -10.35
C LEU A 52 -2.97 -4.37 -11.70
N SER A 53 -3.64 -3.93 -12.77
CA SER A 53 -3.61 -4.57 -14.08
C SER A 53 -2.19 -4.70 -14.67
N GLU A 54 -1.29 -3.79 -14.32
CA GLU A 54 0.12 -3.80 -14.74
C GLU A 54 1.10 -4.12 -13.58
N CYS A 55 0.59 -4.48 -12.40
CA CYS A 55 1.41 -4.91 -11.29
C CYS A 55 1.87 -6.35 -11.49
N VAL A 56 3.18 -6.56 -11.65
CA VAL A 56 3.75 -7.89 -11.92
C VAL A 56 3.84 -8.72 -10.64
N LEU A 57 4.30 -8.11 -9.56
CA LEU A 57 4.37 -8.73 -8.25
C LEU A 57 4.34 -7.67 -7.14
N MET A 58 3.96 -8.12 -5.96
CA MET A 58 3.91 -7.32 -4.74
C MET A 58 4.64 -8.04 -3.62
N ASP A 59 5.36 -7.31 -2.77
CA ASP A 59 5.94 -7.88 -1.56
C ASP A 59 5.06 -7.64 -0.32
N SER A 60 5.43 -8.29 0.78
CA SER A 60 4.69 -8.19 2.04
C SER A 60 4.68 -6.79 2.65
N THR A 61 5.72 -6.00 2.41
CA THR A 61 5.77 -4.61 2.90
C THR A 61 4.72 -3.76 2.20
N PHE A 62 4.67 -3.82 0.87
CA PHE A 62 3.69 -3.05 0.11
C PHE A 62 2.25 -3.51 0.44
N LEU A 63 2.03 -4.82 0.54
CA LEU A 63 0.73 -5.37 0.94
C LEU A 63 0.36 -4.93 2.36
N GLY A 64 1.30 -4.88 3.28
CA GLY A 64 1.07 -4.39 4.63
C GLY A 64 0.64 -2.92 4.67
N VAL A 65 1.21 -2.07 3.80
CA VAL A 65 0.76 -0.68 3.63
C VAL A 65 -0.65 -0.62 3.06
N LEU A 66 -0.96 -1.43 2.05
CA LEU A 66 -2.34 -1.56 1.55
C LEU A 66 -3.31 -1.98 2.66
N ALA A 67 -2.94 -2.98 3.47
CA ALA A 67 -3.75 -3.45 4.59
C ALA A 67 -4.00 -2.36 5.64
N GLN A 68 -3.02 -1.50 5.93
CA GLN A 68 -3.22 -0.33 6.80
C GLN A 68 -4.35 0.58 6.27
N PHE A 69 -4.35 0.87 4.98
CA PHE A 69 -5.40 1.68 4.38
C PHE A 69 -6.73 0.93 4.30
N GLY A 70 -6.72 -0.36 4.02
CA GLY A 70 -7.93 -1.20 4.09
C GLY A 70 -8.61 -1.10 5.45
N LEU A 71 -7.85 -1.24 6.53
CA LEU A 71 -8.35 -1.12 7.90
C LEU A 71 -8.88 0.30 8.22
N LYS A 72 -8.16 1.34 7.79
CA LYS A 72 -8.53 2.73 8.07
C LYS A 72 -9.75 3.21 7.28
N LEU A 73 -9.86 2.80 6.02
CA LEU A 73 -10.87 3.30 5.09
C LEU A 73 -12.15 2.48 5.09
N ASN A 74 -12.06 1.19 5.40
CA ASN A 74 -13.21 0.28 5.46
C ASN A 74 -13.79 0.17 6.88
N ALA A 75 -13.35 1.01 7.82
CA ALA A 75 -13.92 1.06 9.16
C ALA A 75 -15.41 1.45 9.08
N PRO A 76 -16.29 0.91 9.97
CA PRO A 76 -17.75 0.98 9.86
C PRO A 76 -18.34 2.38 10.12
N ASN A 77 -17.69 3.45 9.76
CA ASN A 77 -18.16 4.83 9.93
C ASN A 77 -19.18 5.28 8.86
N GLY A 78 -20.01 4.36 8.43
CA GLY A 78 -21.36 4.79 8.10
C GLY A 78 -21.67 5.27 6.68
N ALA A 79 -20.94 4.90 5.64
CA ALA A 79 -21.34 5.31 4.28
C ALA A 79 -21.52 4.16 3.26
N GLY A 80 -21.41 2.89 3.66
CA GLY A 80 -21.75 1.76 2.79
C GLY A 80 -20.92 1.62 1.51
N GLN A 81 -19.90 2.44 1.31
CA GLN A 81 -18.98 2.36 0.18
C GLN A 81 -17.62 1.83 0.64
N PRO A 82 -17.02 0.90 -0.11
CA PRO A 82 -15.67 0.46 0.20
C PRO A 82 -14.72 1.64 0.04
N GLY A 83 -13.90 1.90 1.08
CA GLY A 83 -12.93 2.96 1.05
C GLY A 83 -11.78 2.68 0.08
N ILE A 84 -11.44 1.40 -0.14
CA ILE A 84 -10.40 0.96 -1.07
C ILE A 84 -10.80 -0.34 -1.77
N GLU A 85 -10.69 -0.32 -3.09
CA GLU A 85 -10.96 -1.46 -3.98
C GLU A 85 -9.70 -1.81 -4.77
N LEU A 86 -9.47 -3.10 -5.02
CA LEU A 86 -8.37 -3.58 -5.85
C LEU A 86 -8.90 -4.02 -7.22
N SER A 87 -8.44 -3.39 -8.27
CA SER A 87 -8.82 -3.72 -9.64
C SER A 87 -7.76 -4.60 -10.30
N ASN A 88 -8.20 -5.73 -10.84
CA ASN A 88 -7.39 -6.67 -11.61
C ASN A 88 -6.09 -7.16 -10.91
N PRO A 89 -6.15 -7.59 -9.64
CA PRO A 89 -5.01 -8.26 -9.06
C PRO A 89 -4.73 -9.57 -9.82
N ASN A 90 -3.47 -9.80 -10.18
CA ASN A 90 -3.09 -11.06 -10.81
C ASN A 90 -3.08 -12.20 -9.77
N THR A 91 -2.91 -13.44 -10.24
CA THR A 91 -2.93 -14.63 -9.39
C THR A 91 -1.92 -14.55 -8.25
N ARG A 92 -0.70 -14.07 -8.50
CA ARG A 92 0.35 -13.94 -7.46
C ARG A 92 -0.02 -12.95 -6.37
N VAL A 93 -0.60 -11.81 -6.74
CA VAL A 93 -1.07 -10.80 -5.77
C VAL A 93 -2.25 -11.34 -4.98
N THR A 94 -3.19 -12.01 -5.63
CA THR A 94 -4.33 -12.64 -4.97
C THR A 94 -3.90 -13.72 -3.98
N GLU A 95 -3.00 -14.62 -4.39
CA GLU A 95 -2.43 -15.64 -3.50
C GLU A 95 -1.68 -15.04 -2.31
N LEU A 96 -0.97 -13.93 -2.51
CA LEU A 96 -0.30 -13.23 -1.42
C LEU A 96 -1.30 -12.65 -0.42
N LEU A 97 -2.38 -12.02 -0.91
CA LEU A 97 -3.49 -11.51 -0.07
C LEU A 97 -4.14 -12.63 0.74
N GLU A 98 -4.42 -13.77 0.11
CA GLU A 98 -5.01 -14.94 0.76
C GLU A 98 -4.07 -15.53 1.81
N ASN A 99 -2.81 -15.78 1.45
CA ASN A 99 -1.81 -16.39 2.32
C ASN A 99 -1.50 -15.54 3.57
N LEU A 100 -1.61 -14.22 3.46
CA LEU A 100 -1.42 -13.30 4.57
C LEU A 100 -2.73 -12.93 5.28
N GLY A 101 -3.86 -13.50 4.86
CA GLY A 101 -5.17 -13.28 5.47
C GLY A 101 -5.72 -11.86 5.31
N ALA A 102 -5.27 -11.13 4.29
CA ALA A 102 -5.64 -9.74 4.06
C ALA A 102 -6.72 -9.54 2.97
N LEU A 103 -7.11 -10.59 2.25
CA LEU A 103 -8.05 -10.48 1.12
C LEU A 103 -9.40 -9.88 1.55
N HIS A 104 -9.88 -10.24 2.75
CA HIS A 104 -11.15 -9.76 3.29
C HIS A 104 -11.21 -8.24 3.54
N LEU A 105 -10.05 -7.57 3.55
CA LEU A 105 -9.98 -6.12 3.72
C LEU A 105 -10.36 -5.34 2.46
N PHE A 106 -10.47 -6.02 1.32
CA PHE A 106 -10.65 -5.36 0.04
C PHE A 106 -11.78 -5.98 -0.75
N LYS A 107 -12.47 -5.14 -1.51
CA LYS A 107 -13.29 -5.58 -2.63
C LYS A 107 -12.39 -5.68 -3.86
N THR A 108 -12.42 -6.82 -4.54
CA THR A 108 -11.68 -7.03 -5.78
C THR A 108 -12.59 -6.84 -6.99
N LEU A 109 -12.09 -6.15 -7.99
CA LEU A 109 -12.76 -5.91 -9.25
C LEU A 109 -11.98 -6.61 -10.37
N SER A 110 -12.70 -7.20 -11.32
CA SER A 110 -12.10 -7.86 -12.49
C SER A 110 -12.72 -7.33 -13.77
N GLY A 111 -11.95 -7.24 -14.83
CA GLY A 111 -12.38 -6.75 -16.13
C GLY A 111 -11.91 -5.33 -16.41
N GLU A 112 -12.40 -4.74 -17.48
CA GLU A 112 -12.03 -3.40 -17.88
C GLU A 112 -12.46 -2.37 -16.84
N LEU A 113 -11.50 -1.57 -16.37
CA LEU A 113 -11.79 -0.47 -15.45
C LEU A 113 -12.27 0.75 -16.27
N VAL A 114 -13.57 1.01 -16.19
CA VAL A 114 -14.18 2.16 -16.85
C VAL A 114 -14.22 3.32 -15.84
N LEU A 115 -13.46 4.36 -16.13
CA LEU A 115 -13.46 5.61 -15.36
C LEU A 115 -14.25 6.69 -16.10
N PRO A 116 -14.84 7.66 -15.38
CA PRO A 116 -15.45 8.83 -16.01
C PRO A 116 -14.50 9.58 -16.93
N ALA A 117 -15.03 10.23 -17.96
CA ALA A 117 -14.21 10.95 -18.95
C ALA A 117 -13.54 12.22 -18.40
N ASP A 118 -14.02 12.73 -17.27
CA ASP A 118 -13.57 13.97 -16.61
C ASP A 118 -12.44 13.78 -15.59
N VAL A 119 -11.81 12.59 -15.55
CA VAL A 119 -10.70 12.35 -14.64
C VAL A 119 -9.46 13.17 -15.03
N THR A 120 -8.80 13.71 -14.02
CA THR A 120 -7.52 14.40 -14.17
C THR A 120 -6.39 13.43 -13.89
N ARG A 121 -5.43 13.34 -14.82
CA ARG A 121 -4.24 12.49 -14.69
C ARG A 121 -3.09 13.29 -14.07
N CYS A 122 -2.41 12.68 -13.12
CA CYS A 122 -1.13 13.18 -12.63
C CYS A 122 -0.16 12.03 -12.33
N THR A 123 1.13 12.30 -12.48
CA THR A 123 2.20 11.40 -12.09
C THR A 123 2.82 11.97 -10.81
N PRO A 124 2.68 11.29 -9.67
CA PRO A 124 3.28 11.77 -8.43
C PRO A 124 4.80 11.71 -8.51
N GLU A 125 5.46 12.69 -7.93
CA GLU A 125 6.90 12.63 -7.74
C GLU A 125 7.26 11.74 -6.55
N SER A 126 8.38 11.02 -6.66
CA SER A 126 8.90 10.26 -5.53
C SER A 126 9.38 11.22 -4.44
N ILE A 127 9.08 10.86 -3.18
CA ILE A 127 9.64 11.56 -2.01
C ILE A 127 11.13 11.23 -1.80
N HIS A 128 11.70 10.34 -2.63
CA HIS A 128 13.06 9.80 -2.43
C HIS A 128 13.28 9.34 -0.99
N PRO A 129 12.56 8.29 -0.54
CA PRO A 129 12.52 7.91 0.86
C PRO A 129 13.90 7.57 1.40
N THR A 130 14.20 8.05 2.59
CA THR A 130 15.42 7.71 3.31
C THR A 130 15.38 6.27 3.79
N HIS A 131 16.53 5.72 4.14
CA HIS A 131 16.61 4.37 4.75
C HIS A 131 15.70 4.27 5.99
N GLU A 132 15.71 5.28 6.86
CA GLU A 132 14.81 5.32 8.02
C GLU A 132 13.32 5.27 7.65
N GLN A 133 12.90 6.00 6.63
CA GLN A 133 11.51 5.98 6.16
C GLN A 133 11.11 4.62 5.61
N ILE A 134 12.00 3.97 4.86
CA ILE A 134 11.78 2.61 4.34
C ILE A 134 11.70 1.61 5.50
N THR A 135 12.64 1.65 6.45
CA THR A 135 12.68 0.76 7.61
C THR A 135 11.42 0.92 8.47
N ARG A 136 11.02 2.15 8.75
CA ARG A 136 9.80 2.46 9.53
C ARG A 136 8.55 1.95 8.81
N THR A 137 8.40 2.24 7.53
CA THR A 137 7.25 1.78 6.74
C THR A 137 7.19 0.26 6.70
N SER A 138 8.33 -0.41 6.54
CA SER A 138 8.41 -1.87 6.54
C SER A 138 8.03 -2.47 7.90
N LEU A 139 8.50 -1.88 8.98
CA LEU A 139 8.15 -2.31 10.34
C LEU A 139 6.64 -2.21 10.59
N GLU A 140 6.06 -1.04 10.33
CA GLU A 140 4.63 -0.79 10.50
C GLU A 140 3.77 -1.71 9.63
N ALA A 141 4.19 -1.96 8.39
CA ALA A 141 3.51 -2.85 7.46
C ALA A 141 3.45 -4.30 7.98
N HIS A 142 4.57 -4.84 8.46
CA HIS A 142 4.60 -6.19 9.00
C HIS A 142 3.86 -6.31 10.33
N GLN A 143 3.93 -5.30 11.20
CA GLN A 143 3.12 -5.25 12.43
C GLN A 143 1.62 -5.26 12.11
N THR A 144 1.20 -4.54 11.06
CA THR A 144 -0.19 -4.56 10.60
C THR A 144 -0.60 -5.95 10.13
N LEU A 145 0.22 -6.63 9.32
CA LEU A 145 -0.07 -7.99 8.86
C LEU A 145 -0.17 -8.99 10.01
N MET A 146 0.66 -8.84 11.04
CA MET A 146 0.60 -9.67 12.26
C MET A 146 -0.69 -9.42 13.05
N ALA A 147 -1.19 -8.18 13.06
CA ALA A 147 -2.45 -7.83 13.70
C ALA A 147 -3.69 -8.30 12.91
N VAL A 148 -3.60 -8.30 11.57
CA VAL A 148 -4.67 -8.76 10.68
C VAL A 148 -4.88 -10.27 10.77
N ASN A 149 -3.78 -11.03 10.83
CA ASN A 149 -3.83 -12.48 10.95
C ASN A 149 -2.74 -12.98 11.91
N PRO A 150 -3.11 -13.57 13.07
CA PRO A 150 -2.15 -14.08 14.05
C PRO A 150 -1.16 -15.11 13.50
N ASP A 151 -1.50 -15.86 12.44
CA ASP A 151 -0.58 -16.81 11.79
C ASP A 151 0.65 -16.11 11.18
N ASN A 152 0.54 -14.81 10.89
CA ASN A 152 1.64 -13.99 10.39
C ASN A 152 2.70 -13.70 11.46
N VAL A 153 2.39 -13.87 12.76
CA VAL A 153 3.36 -13.64 13.84
C VAL A 153 4.58 -14.55 13.67
N ALA A 154 4.36 -15.84 13.42
CA ALA A 154 5.45 -16.78 13.21
C ALA A 154 6.31 -16.43 11.98
N ARG A 155 5.71 -15.82 10.95
CA ARG A 155 6.40 -15.43 9.73
C ARG A 155 7.24 -14.16 9.89
N PHE A 156 6.74 -13.17 10.63
CA PHE A 156 7.28 -11.82 10.63
C PHE A 156 7.90 -11.37 11.94
N LYS A 157 7.82 -12.15 13.02
CA LYS A 157 8.41 -11.78 14.33
C LYS A 157 9.89 -11.43 14.24
N ASP A 158 10.68 -12.22 13.52
CA ASP A 158 12.12 -12.01 13.42
C ASP A 158 12.45 -10.79 12.55
N VAL A 159 11.76 -10.62 11.42
CA VAL A 159 11.96 -9.44 10.58
C VAL A 159 11.49 -8.16 11.27
N THR A 160 10.40 -8.18 12.03
CA THR A 160 9.96 -7.01 12.80
C THR A 160 10.91 -6.66 13.92
N GLN A 161 11.49 -7.65 14.59
CA GLN A 161 12.54 -7.42 15.59
C GLN A 161 13.75 -6.75 14.93
N PHE A 162 14.24 -7.31 13.83
CA PHE A 162 15.39 -6.76 13.10
C PHE A 162 15.14 -5.32 12.63
N LEU A 163 13.97 -5.05 12.05
CA LEU A 163 13.59 -3.71 11.59
C LEU A 163 13.48 -2.71 12.75
N ALA A 164 12.97 -3.15 13.91
CA ALA A 164 12.89 -2.31 15.11
C ALA A 164 14.28 -1.94 15.64
N GLU A 165 15.22 -2.91 15.67
CA GLU A 165 16.60 -2.69 16.09
C GLU A 165 17.34 -1.75 15.11
N ASP A 166 17.17 -1.96 13.80
CA ASP A 166 17.75 -1.10 12.76
C ASP A 166 17.23 0.35 12.90
N LEU A 167 15.93 0.51 13.10
CA LEU A 167 15.33 1.82 13.30
C LEU A 167 15.87 2.54 14.54
N GLN A 168 16.04 1.82 15.66
CA GLN A 168 16.64 2.39 16.87
C GLN A 168 18.09 2.83 16.63
N ASN A 169 18.88 2.04 15.89
CA ASN A 169 20.27 2.38 15.57
C ASN A 169 20.35 3.61 14.67
N LEU A 170 19.47 3.72 13.68
CA LEU A 170 19.40 4.90 12.80
C LEU A 170 19.06 6.18 13.59
N GLN A 171 18.18 6.06 14.59
CA GLN A 171 17.82 7.20 15.46
C GLN A 171 18.94 7.61 16.41
N LYS A 172 19.67 6.66 16.98
CA LYS A 172 20.84 6.95 17.84
C LYS A 172 21.95 7.69 17.09
N CYS A 173 22.18 7.35 15.83
CA CYS A 173 23.17 8.04 15.00
C CYS A 173 22.83 9.50 14.69
N LYS A 174 21.58 9.93 14.91
CA LYS A 174 21.13 11.32 14.69
C LYS A 174 21.15 12.20 15.94
N GLN A 175 21.35 11.62 17.11
CA GLN A 175 21.53 12.39 18.34
C GLN A 175 22.97 12.91 18.42
N PRO A 176 23.20 14.23 18.58
CA PRO A 176 24.55 14.80 18.70
C PRO A 176 25.28 14.33 19.96
#